data_ca179972d1eafeb691f5919192b80508
#
_entry.id   ca179972d1eafeb691f5919192b80508
#
_cell.length_a   1.000
_cell.length_b   1.000
_cell.length_c   1.000
_cell.angle_alpha   90.00
_cell.angle_beta   90.00
_cell.angle_gamma   90.00
#
_symmetry.space_group_name_H-M   'P 1'
#
loop_
_entity.id
_entity.type
_entity.pdbx_description
1 polymer ?
#
loop_
_entity_poly.entity_id
_entity_poly.type
_entity_poly.pdbx_seq_one_letter_code
_entity_poly.pdbx_strand_id
1 'polypeptide(L)'
;QIASDHICVRIPKTKKGTTTIENYYAADVKALYQVTPEEFIDVKALMGDSSDNIPGVPSIGEKTATLIISQYKSIENAYAHVDEIKPPRAQNALREHYDMAQMSKALATIKTDCELPCELKDARIGNLFTKEAFEMMKRLEFKSLLAKFDTVETGVNERQETERFQLIEGLAEAEELFEQIRTLCGGNEAKTETVLGFKLIVEGDELLGVSLAAGNKHCALIKCGGFLTEEYLLDAVRSLMRLPAAKATVGLKEQLFFLGDMEGAADIWDAGIAAYLLNPLKDTYDYDDIAKDYMGLLVPARTDLLEKFSLARAAEEKEEEFLKYCCYFAFVAAGSMDVLMAKLRESGMDKLYLTVEMPLVYSLYHMEREGIRLDREALKEY
;
A
#
# COMPACT_ATOMS: atom_id res chain seq x y z
N GLN A 1 11.30 14.23 32.97
CA GLN A 1 12.66 14.39 33.48
C GLN A 1 13.52 15.32 32.60
N ILE A 2 13.52 15.10 31.27
CA ILE A 2 14.39 15.82 30.33
C ILE A 2 13.83 17.18 29.87
N ALA A 3 12.61 17.51 30.22
CA ALA A 3 12.02 18.81 29.89
C ALA A 3 12.79 19.94 30.56
N SER A 4 13.15 20.99 29.82
CA SER A 4 13.83 22.19 30.31
C SER A 4 13.29 23.43 29.64
N ASP A 5 13.91 24.58 29.84
CA ASP A 5 13.55 25.80 29.11
C ASP A 5 13.94 25.72 27.62
N HIS A 6 14.83 24.79 27.25
CA HIS A 6 15.32 24.56 25.89
C HIS A 6 14.87 23.24 25.28
N ILE A 7 14.39 22.28 26.09
CA ILE A 7 13.95 20.95 25.64
C ILE A 7 12.46 20.81 25.86
N CYS A 8 11.73 20.65 24.76
CA CYS A 8 10.30 20.38 24.75
C CYS A 8 10.01 18.88 24.57
N VAL A 9 9.28 18.29 25.50
CA VAL A 9 8.75 16.92 25.35
C VAL A 9 7.38 17.01 24.68
N ARG A 10 7.22 16.37 23.50
CA ARG A 10 6.01 16.39 22.71
C ARG A 10 5.32 15.02 22.80
N ILE A 11 4.11 14.98 23.32
CA ILE A 11 3.35 13.76 23.54
C ILE A 11 2.09 13.76 22.66
N PRO A 12 1.95 12.83 21.70
CA PRO A 12 0.71 12.66 20.97
C PRO A 12 -0.35 12.02 21.87
N LYS A 13 -1.53 12.63 21.96
CA LYS A 13 -2.68 12.08 22.68
C LYS A 13 -3.86 11.91 21.74
N THR A 14 -4.32 10.67 21.60
CA THR A 14 -5.50 10.36 20.78
C THR A 14 -6.74 10.26 21.65
N LYS A 15 -7.73 11.15 21.39
CA LYS A 15 -9.05 11.09 22.01
C LYS A 15 -10.12 11.07 20.92
N LYS A 16 -11.01 10.07 20.96
CA LYS A 16 -12.15 9.95 20.02
C LYS A 16 -11.74 10.04 18.53
N GLY A 17 -10.62 9.42 18.17
CA GLY A 17 -10.12 9.41 16.78
C GLY A 17 -9.35 10.66 16.34
N THR A 18 -9.26 11.69 17.19
CA THR A 18 -8.45 12.88 16.91
C THR A 18 -7.16 12.84 17.72
N THR A 19 -6.01 12.96 17.06
CA THR A 19 -4.70 13.05 17.70
C THR A 19 -4.30 14.50 17.86
N THR A 20 -4.06 14.91 19.11
CA THR A 20 -3.49 16.23 19.46
C THR A 20 -2.08 16.04 20.01
N ILE A 21 -1.22 17.01 19.78
CA ILE A 21 0.15 17.02 20.33
C ILE A 21 0.21 17.98 21.48
N GLU A 22 0.51 17.48 22.67
CA GLU A 22 0.78 18.29 23.85
C GLU A 22 2.29 18.55 23.99
N ASN A 23 2.66 19.79 24.26
CA ASN A 23 4.05 20.19 24.44
C ASN A 23 4.30 20.47 25.92
N TYR A 24 5.42 19.97 26.45
CA TYR A 24 5.79 20.10 27.84
C TYR A 24 7.22 20.65 27.95
N TYR A 25 7.35 21.90 28.35
CA TYR A 25 8.58 22.49 28.88
C TYR A 25 8.65 22.33 30.41
N ALA A 26 9.73 22.74 31.05
CA ALA A 26 9.86 22.67 32.51
C ALA A 26 8.72 23.41 33.25
N ALA A 27 8.29 24.57 32.74
CA ALA A 27 7.19 25.34 33.28
C ALA A 27 5.84 24.58 33.21
N ASP A 28 5.59 23.86 32.11
CA ASP A 28 4.37 23.09 31.91
C ASP A 28 4.30 21.88 32.84
N VAL A 29 5.44 21.20 33.03
CA VAL A 29 5.56 20.10 34.02
C VAL A 29 5.25 20.61 35.43
N LYS A 30 5.82 21.77 35.81
CA LYS A 30 5.58 22.39 37.11
C LYS A 30 4.12 22.84 37.28
N ALA A 31 3.51 23.36 36.23
CA ALA A 31 2.09 23.75 36.26
C ALA A 31 1.16 22.56 36.42
N LEU A 32 1.46 21.43 35.76
CA LEU A 32 0.63 20.23 35.75
C LEU A 32 0.82 19.38 37.02
N TYR A 33 2.08 19.16 37.43
CA TYR A 33 2.41 18.22 38.50
C TYR A 33 2.86 18.90 39.79
N GLN A 34 2.97 20.22 39.83
CA GLN A 34 3.42 21.01 40.99
C GLN A 34 4.87 20.66 41.49
N VAL A 35 5.63 19.99 40.61
CA VAL A 35 7.01 19.57 40.85
C VAL A 35 7.87 19.95 39.65
N THR A 36 9.18 20.09 39.84
CA THR A 36 10.12 20.28 38.71
C THR A 36 10.33 18.99 37.92
N PRO A 37 10.88 19.03 36.68
CA PRO A 37 11.26 17.83 35.95
C PRO A 37 12.19 16.88 36.74
N GLU A 38 13.10 17.39 37.53
CA GLU A 38 13.98 16.62 38.40
C GLU A 38 13.18 15.97 39.55
N GLU A 39 12.35 16.74 40.24
CA GLU A 39 11.49 16.27 41.33
C GLU A 39 10.49 15.22 40.84
N PHE A 40 10.16 15.21 39.53
CA PHE A 40 9.26 14.23 38.94
C PHE A 40 9.82 12.79 38.96
N ILE A 41 11.15 12.63 39.06
CA ILE A 41 11.80 11.32 39.27
C ILE A 41 11.30 10.71 40.57
N ASP A 42 11.26 11.52 41.64
CA ASP A 42 10.79 11.09 42.96
C ASP A 42 9.30 10.80 42.99
N VAL A 43 8.50 11.52 42.20
CA VAL A 43 7.08 11.20 42.00
C VAL A 43 6.95 9.81 41.39
N LYS A 44 7.73 9.50 40.33
CA LYS A 44 7.75 8.19 39.68
C LYS A 44 8.28 7.10 40.62
N ALA A 45 9.26 7.42 41.46
CA ALA A 45 9.78 6.50 42.46
C ALA A 45 8.72 6.06 43.47
N LEU A 46 7.82 6.96 43.86
CA LEU A 46 6.72 6.66 44.79
C LEU A 46 5.55 5.96 44.11
N MET A 47 5.07 6.47 42.96
CA MET A 47 3.88 5.93 42.32
C MET A 47 4.14 4.67 41.49
N GLY A 48 5.38 4.44 41.09
CA GLY A 48 5.74 3.40 40.13
C GLY A 48 5.38 3.73 38.70
N ASP A 49 5.72 2.83 37.78
CA ASP A 49 5.33 2.87 36.39
C ASP A 49 5.11 1.45 35.86
N SER A 50 3.86 1.09 35.62
CA SER A 50 3.51 -0.25 35.15
C SER A 50 4.00 -0.52 33.71
N SER A 51 4.17 0.52 32.87
CA SER A 51 4.69 0.35 31.50
C SER A 51 6.17 -0.07 31.49
N ASP A 52 6.93 0.44 32.45
CA ASP A 52 8.36 0.17 32.60
C ASP A 52 8.67 -0.85 33.70
N ASN A 53 7.64 -1.45 34.27
CA ASN A 53 7.74 -2.41 35.38
C ASN A 53 8.49 -1.85 36.60
N ILE A 54 8.32 -0.55 36.88
CA ILE A 54 8.84 0.11 38.08
C ILE A 54 7.82 -0.06 39.21
N PRO A 55 8.16 -0.74 40.33
CA PRO A 55 7.15 -1.16 41.33
C PRO A 55 6.54 0.01 42.09
N GLY A 56 7.27 1.08 42.37
CA GLY A 56 6.82 2.15 43.26
C GLY A 56 6.65 1.70 44.70
N VAL A 57 5.92 2.50 45.47
CA VAL A 57 5.55 2.18 46.86
C VAL A 57 4.08 1.73 46.92
N PRO A 58 3.77 0.56 47.45
CA PRO A 58 2.41 0.08 47.54
C PRO A 58 1.46 1.11 48.18
N SER A 59 0.27 1.30 47.58
CA SER A 59 -0.74 2.26 48.08
C SER A 59 -0.41 3.76 47.91
N ILE A 60 0.69 4.10 47.26
CA ILE A 60 1.00 5.50 46.89
C ILE A 60 0.79 5.64 45.37
N GLY A 61 -0.34 6.24 44.99
CA GLY A 61 -0.61 6.58 43.58
C GLY A 61 -0.21 8.01 43.24
N GLU A 62 -0.35 8.39 41.95
CA GLU A 62 0.10 9.67 41.39
C GLU A 62 -0.26 10.90 42.25
N LYS A 63 -1.51 11.04 42.66
CA LYS A 63 -1.97 12.20 43.47
C LYS A 63 -1.24 12.30 44.79
N THR A 64 -1.05 11.17 45.47
CA THR A 64 -0.38 11.14 46.78
C THR A 64 1.13 11.34 46.62
N ALA A 65 1.73 10.72 45.63
CA ALA A 65 3.16 10.92 45.30
C ALA A 65 3.45 12.39 44.96
N THR A 66 2.64 13.00 44.09
CA THR A 66 2.76 14.40 43.74
C THR A 66 2.64 15.32 44.96
N LEU A 67 1.67 15.07 45.85
CA LEU A 67 1.51 15.86 47.08
C LEU A 67 2.73 15.74 47.98
N ILE A 68 3.25 14.55 48.21
CA ILE A 68 4.42 14.30 49.04
C ILE A 68 5.63 15.03 48.48
N ILE A 69 5.91 14.86 47.18
CA ILE A 69 7.10 15.45 46.56
C ILE A 69 6.99 16.97 46.40
N SER A 70 5.78 17.50 46.16
CA SER A 70 5.58 18.95 46.15
C SER A 70 5.91 19.60 47.50
N GLN A 71 5.68 18.87 48.61
CA GLN A 71 5.96 19.34 49.94
C GLN A 71 7.42 19.10 50.39
N TYR A 72 7.91 17.86 50.19
CA TYR A 72 9.21 17.42 50.72
C TYR A 72 10.33 17.44 49.70
N LYS A 73 10.05 17.62 48.41
CA LYS A 73 10.99 17.77 47.30
C LYS A 73 11.75 16.50 46.88
N SER A 74 11.99 15.56 47.76
CA SER A 74 12.61 14.26 47.46
C SER A 74 12.08 13.15 48.34
N ILE A 75 12.28 11.88 47.95
CA ILE A 75 11.88 10.71 48.75
C ILE A 75 12.72 10.62 50.05
N GLU A 76 13.98 11.04 50.01
CA GLU A 76 14.89 11.05 51.16
C GLU A 76 14.36 12.01 52.25
N ASN A 77 14.02 13.24 51.82
CA ASN A 77 13.48 14.23 52.76
C ASN A 77 12.05 13.87 53.24
N ALA A 78 11.24 13.27 52.36
CA ALA A 78 9.92 12.73 52.75
C ALA A 78 10.06 11.60 53.81
N TYR A 79 11.04 10.73 53.65
CA TYR A 79 11.31 9.65 54.64
C TYR A 79 11.80 10.21 55.97
N ALA A 80 12.70 11.24 55.95
CA ALA A 80 13.16 11.91 57.16
C ALA A 80 12.01 12.56 57.95
N HIS A 81 10.92 12.95 57.30
CA HIS A 81 9.73 13.54 57.90
C HIS A 81 8.50 12.63 57.81
N VAL A 82 8.74 11.30 57.81
CA VAL A 82 7.69 10.32 57.52
C VAL A 82 6.53 10.43 58.52
N ASP A 83 6.77 10.84 59.75
CA ASP A 83 5.75 11.01 60.81
C ASP A 83 4.76 12.16 60.51
N GLU A 84 5.08 13.08 59.64
CA GLU A 84 4.24 14.21 59.23
C GLU A 84 3.41 13.92 57.98
N ILE A 85 3.73 12.83 57.27
CA ILE A 85 3.06 12.49 56.00
C ILE A 85 1.57 12.09 56.22
N LYS A 86 0.74 12.64 55.37
CA LYS A 86 -0.69 12.30 55.27
C LYS A 86 -1.03 11.76 53.88
N PRO A 87 -1.96 10.81 53.77
CA PRO A 87 -2.73 10.10 54.82
C PRO A 87 -1.85 9.04 55.53
N PRO A 88 -2.30 8.57 56.72
CA PRO A 88 -1.57 7.56 57.52
C PRO A 88 -1.19 6.28 56.73
N ARG A 89 -1.98 5.92 55.73
CA ARG A 89 -1.70 4.80 54.84
C ARG A 89 -0.43 5.02 54.02
N ALA A 90 -0.24 6.22 53.48
CA ALA A 90 0.98 6.57 52.71
C ALA A 90 2.19 6.66 53.64
N GLN A 91 2.02 7.20 54.86
CA GLN A 91 3.05 7.25 55.89
C GLN A 91 3.57 5.84 56.19
N ASN A 92 2.69 4.91 56.52
CA ASN A 92 3.07 3.54 56.83
C ASN A 92 3.71 2.84 55.62
N ALA A 93 3.13 3.02 54.43
CA ALA A 93 3.67 2.44 53.21
C ALA A 93 5.08 2.91 52.91
N LEU A 94 5.37 4.21 53.04
CA LEU A 94 6.69 4.73 52.83
C LEU A 94 7.71 4.26 53.90
N ARG A 95 7.26 4.13 55.13
CA ARG A 95 8.09 3.59 56.23
C ARG A 95 8.47 2.13 56.01
N GLU A 96 7.53 1.31 55.57
CA GLU A 96 7.71 -0.13 55.36
C GLU A 96 8.46 -0.46 54.06
N HIS A 97 8.34 0.39 53.03
CA HIS A 97 8.81 0.10 51.70
C HIS A 97 9.80 1.19 51.15
N TYR A 98 10.60 1.83 52.04
CA TYR A 98 11.52 2.85 51.62
C TYR A 98 12.61 2.34 50.66
N ASP A 99 13.10 1.10 50.90
CA ASP A 99 14.07 0.45 50.00
C ASP A 99 13.50 0.28 48.59
N MET A 100 12.20 -0.01 48.46
CA MET A 100 11.51 -0.11 47.20
C MET A 100 11.39 1.27 46.50
N ALA A 101 11.15 2.33 47.28
CA ALA A 101 11.17 3.69 46.76
C ALA A 101 12.54 4.06 46.18
N GLN A 102 13.63 3.74 46.90
CA GLN A 102 14.99 3.99 46.44
C GLN A 102 15.34 3.20 45.18
N MET A 103 14.99 1.92 45.13
CA MET A 103 15.13 1.08 43.94
C MET A 103 14.34 1.66 42.76
N SER A 104 13.10 2.04 42.99
CA SER A 104 12.24 2.64 41.96
C SER A 104 12.79 3.98 41.47
N LYS A 105 13.40 4.80 42.34
CA LYS A 105 14.10 6.04 41.94
C LYS A 105 15.30 5.74 41.05
N ALA A 106 16.10 4.76 41.38
CA ALA A 106 17.25 4.35 40.55
C ALA A 106 16.78 3.87 39.16
N LEU A 107 15.70 3.08 39.09
CA LEU A 107 15.12 2.60 37.83
C LEU A 107 14.47 3.74 37.02
N ALA A 108 13.81 4.69 37.68
CA ALA A 108 13.14 5.81 37.04
C ALA A 108 14.12 6.89 36.54
N THR A 109 15.35 6.92 37.06
CA THR A 109 16.33 7.94 36.66
C THR A 109 16.96 7.65 35.32
N ILE A 110 16.79 8.57 34.37
CA ILE A 110 17.39 8.46 33.03
C ILE A 110 18.92 8.60 33.15
N LYS A 111 19.64 7.64 32.56
CA LYS A 111 21.10 7.70 32.44
C LYS A 111 21.48 8.67 31.32
N THR A 112 22.16 9.75 31.65
CA THR A 112 22.51 10.82 30.70
C THR A 112 23.97 10.77 30.20
N ASP A 113 24.78 9.85 30.77
CA ASP A 113 26.21 9.68 30.49
C ASP A 113 26.51 8.39 29.70
N CYS A 114 25.55 7.94 28.87
CA CYS A 114 25.77 6.79 28.00
C CYS A 114 26.81 7.13 26.93
N GLU A 115 27.74 6.22 26.70
CA GLU A 115 28.67 6.31 25.56
C GLU A 115 27.89 6.08 24.26
N LEU A 116 27.94 7.06 23.36
CA LEU A 116 27.32 6.95 22.04
C LEU A 116 28.42 6.67 21.00
N PRO A 117 28.16 5.74 20.04
CA PRO A 117 29.16 5.39 19.02
C PRO A 117 29.27 6.44 17.90
N CYS A 118 28.60 7.59 18.03
CA CYS A 118 28.60 8.67 17.05
C CYS A 118 28.59 10.04 17.74
N GLU A 119 29.12 11.04 17.06
CA GLU A 119 29.00 12.43 17.47
C GLU A 119 27.75 13.09 16.86
N LEU A 120 27.24 14.13 17.50
CA LEU A 120 26.05 14.84 17.02
C LEU A 120 26.23 15.36 15.58
N LYS A 121 27.44 15.72 15.18
CA LYS A 121 27.71 16.14 13.79
C LYS A 121 27.45 15.03 12.76
N ASP A 122 27.65 13.75 13.15
CA ASP A 122 27.45 12.59 12.28
C ASP A 122 25.97 12.25 12.11
N ALA A 123 25.12 12.76 13.02
CA ALA A 123 23.66 12.61 12.97
C ALA A 123 22.99 13.64 12.04
N ARG A 124 23.75 14.44 11.27
CA ARG A 124 23.17 15.36 10.29
C ARG A 124 22.47 14.58 9.20
N ILE A 125 21.19 14.87 9.00
CA ILE A 125 20.39 14.25 7.95
C ILE A 125 20.90 14.72 6.58
N GLY A 126 21.37 13.79 5.76
CA GLY A 126 21.73 13.99 4.37
C GLY A 126 20.57 13.71 3.42
N ASN A 127 20.86 13.36 2.16
CA ASN A 127 19.85 12.87 1.25
C ASN A 127 19.37 11.49 1.69
N LEU A 128 18.08 11.38 2.06
CA LEU A 128 17.45 10.12 2.47
C LEU A 128 16.98 9.29 1.27
N PHE A 129 16.87 9.90 0.10
CA PHE A 129 16.30 9.30 -1.11
C PHE A 129 17.42 8.79 -2.03
N THR A 130 18.26 7.89 -1.52
CA THR A 130 19.30 7.23 -2.30
C THR A 130 18.78 5.99 -3.01
N LYS A 131 19.52 5.50 -4.02
CA LYS A 131 19.19 4.27 -4.73
C LYS A 131 19.12 3.06 -3.78
N GLU A 132 20.05 2.98 -2.84
CA GLU A 132 20.09 1.90 -1.83
C GLU A 132 18.88 1.95 -0.90
N ALA A 133 18.46 3.15 -0.49
CA ALA A 133 17.27 3.34 0.30
C ALA A 133 16.02 2.94 -0.50
N PHE A 134 15.93 3.30 -1.79
CA PHE A 134 14.86 2.90 -2.68
C PHE A 134 14.73 1.37 -2.77
N GLU A 135 15.84 0.67 -3.06
CA GLU A 135 15.85 -0.80 -3.14
C GLU A 135 15.47 -1.46 -1.81
N MET A 136 15.89 -0.88 -0.68
CA MET A 136 15.51 -1.38 0.64
C MET A 136 14.00 -1.18 0.90
N MET A 137 13.45 0.00 0.60
CA MET A 137 12.01 0.29 0.76
C MET A 137 11.17 -0.60 -0.16
N LYS A 138 11.65 -0.88 -1.39
CA LYS A 138 11.03 -1.82 -2.32
C LYS A 138 10.99 -3.23 -1.74
N ARG A 139 12.12 -3.71 -1.22
CA ARG A 139 12.21 -5.04 -0.57
C ARG A 139 11.31 -5.18 0.66
N LEU A 140 11.13 -4.10 1.42
CA LEU A 140 10.26 -4.04 2.60
C LEU A 140 8.81 -3.69 2.28
N GLU A 141 8.49 -3.45 1.01
CA GLU A 141 7.15 -3.12 0.50
C GLU A 141 6.52 -1.84 1.11
N PHE A 142 7.34 -0.85 1.43
CA PHE A 142 6.87 0.42 1.97
C PHE A 142 6.33 1.34 0.86
N LYS A 143 5.18 1.01 0.28
CA LYS A 143 4.56 1.71 -0.86
C LYS A 143 4.48 3.24 -0.65
N SER A 144 4.01 3.69 0.53
CA SER A 144 3.89 5.12 0.84
C SER A 144 5.22 5.87 0.95
N LEU A 145 6.31 5.16 1.26
CA LEU A 145 7.65 5.75 1.29
C LEU A 145 8.27 5.77 -0.11
N LEU A 146 8.05 4.74 -0.91
CA LEU A 146 8.50 4.67 -2.29
C LEU A 146 7.97 5.84 -3.13
N ALA A 147 6.73 6.25 -2.92
CA ALA A 147 6.13 7.41 -3.58
C ALA A 147 6.82 8.76 -3.27
N LYS A 148 7.71 8.81 -2.26
CA LYS A 148 8.47 10.02 -1.90
C LYS A 148 9.84 10.11 -2.57
N PHE A 149 10.26 9.06 -3.26
CA PHE A 149 11.51 9.09 -4.01
C PHE A 149 11.27 9.80 -5.34
N ASP A 150 12.09 10.80 -5.66
CA ASP A 150 12.06 11.42 -6.97
C ASP A 150 12.53 10.42 -8.03
N THR A 151 11.70 10.20 -9.02
CA THR A 151 11.92 9.25 -10.12
C THR A 151 13.17 9.58 -10.96
N VAL A 152 13.65 10.82 -10.89
CA VAL A 152 14.80 11.30 -11.65
C VAL A 152 16.13 10.72 -11.16
N GLU A 153 16.28 10.44 -9.85
CA GLU A 153 17.52 9.90 -9.27
C GLU A 153 17.58 8.37 -9.23
N THR A 154 16.42 7.70 -9.28
CA THR A 154 16.35 6.24 -9.14
C THR A 154 16.45 5.48 -10.45
N GLY A 155 16.43 6.17 -11.59
CA GLY A 155 16.50 5.55 -12.92
C GLY A 155 15.25 4.74 -13.31
N VAL A 156 14.18 4.86 -12.55
CA VAL A 156 12.89 4.24 -12.87
C VAL A 156 12.09 5.25 -13.69
N ASN A 157 12.04 5.03 -14.99
CA ASN A 157 11.44 5.93 -15.99
C ASN A 157 9.91 5.82 -16.03
N GLU A 158 9.21 6.06 -14.92
CA GLU A 158 7.75 6.14 -14.94
C GLU A 158 7.23 7.19 -15.93
N ARG A 159 7.89 8.38 -15.98
CA ARG A 159 7.55 9.45 -16.93
C ARG A 159 7.75 9.04 -18.39
N GLN A 160 8.80 8.28 -18.71
CA GLN A 160 9.06 7.86 -20.09
C GLN A 160 8.06 6.83 -20.60
N GLU A 161 7.46 6.01 -19.70
CA GLU A 161 6.45 5.03 -20.10
C GLU A 161 5.06 5.66 -20.26
N THR A 162 4.69 6.60 -19.39
CA THR A 162 3.38 7.29 -19.45
C THR A 162 3.30 8.36 -20.54
N GLU A 163 4.43 8.96 -20.96
CA GLU A 163 4.49 9.87 -22.12
C GLU A 163 4.10 9.19 -23.44
N ARG A 164 3.99 7.86 -23.44
CA ARG A 164 3.60 7.05 -24.63
C ARG A 164 2.12 6.69 -24.64
N PHE A 165 1.38 6.96 -23.59
CA PHE A 165 -0.05 6.64 -23.51
C PHE A 165 -0.85 7.66 -24.32
N GLN A 166 -1.68 7.15 -25.22
CA GLN A 166 -2.48 7.96 -26.13
C GLN A 166 -3.97 7.76 -25.88
N LEU A 167 -4.72 8.86 -25.85
CA LEU A 167 -6.16 8.82 -25.89
C LEU A 167 -6.63 8.97 -27.35
N ILE A 168 -7.47 8.06 -27.80
CA ILE A 168 -8.02 8.03 -29.14
C ILE A 168 -9.54 8.16 -29.06
N GLU A 169 -10.08 9.21 -29.66
CA GLU A 169 -11.52 9.47 -29.75
C GLU A 169 -12.00 9.56 -31.22
N GLY A 170 -11.06 9.61 -32.17
CA GLY A 170 -11.34 9.70 -33.60
C GLY A 170 -11.29 8.36 -34.31
N LEU A 171 -12.25 8.11 -35.23
CA LEU A 171 -12.30 6.87 -36.02
C LEU A 171 -11.04 6.66 -36.85
N ALA A 172 -10.55 7.71 -37.53
CA ALA A 172 -9.36 7.61 -38.38
C ALA A 172 -8.09 7.25 -37.61
N GLU A 173 -7.94 7.81 -36.42
CA GLU A 173 -6.81 7.51 -35.51
C GLU A 173 -6.89 6.07 -34.97
N ALA A 174 -8.11 5.60 -34.66
CA ALA A 174 -8.33 4.22 -34.23
C ALA A 174 -8.01 3.21 -35.35
N GLU A 175 -8.43 3.49 -36.58
CA GLU A 175 -8.12 2.66 -37.75
C GLU A 175 -6.60 2.61 -38.00
N GLU A 176 -5.92 3.76 -37.91
CA GLU A 176 -4.45 3.80 -38.05
C GLU A 176 -3.77 2.93 -36.95
N LEU A 177 -4.20 3.04 -35.70
CA LEU A 177 -3.66 2.20 -34.62
C LEU A 177 -3.92 0.70 -34.88
N PHE A 178 -5.13 0.33 -35.31
CA PHE A 178 -5.44 -1.06 -35.64
C PHE A 178 -4.57 -1.60 -36.75
N GLU A 179 -4.27 -0.82 -37.79
CA GLU A 179 -3.37 -1.22 -38.89
C GLU A 179 -1.91 -1.36 -38.43
N GLN A 180 -1.45 -0.47 -37.55
CA GLN A 180 -0.14 -0.57 -36.93
C GLN A 180 -0.02 -1.84 -36.10
N ILE A 181 -1.02 -2.16 -35.27
CA ILE A 181 -1.07 -3.39 -34.47
C ILE A 181 -1.12 -4.63 -35.38
N ARG A 182 -1.93 -4.63 -36.45
CA ARG A 182 -1.97 -5.74 -37.41
C ARG A 182 -0.61 -5.97 -38.08
N THR A 183 0.09 -4.91 -38.39
CA THR A 183 1.45 -5.00 -38.99
C THR A 183 2.45 -5.61 -37.98
N LEU A 184 2.40 -5.18 -36.72
CA LEU A 184 3.31 -5.66 -35.68
C LEU A 184 3.01 -7.10 -35.25
N CYS A 185 1.74 -7.47 -35.20
CA CYS A 185 1.26 -8.74 -34.66
C CYS A 185 0.87 -9.76 -35.74
N GLY A 186 0.80 -9.37 -37.01
CA GLY A 186 0.24 -10.15 -38.12
C GLY A 186 1.23 -10.69 -39.13
N GLY A 187 2.55 -10.55 -38.91
CA GLY A 187 3.58 -10.96 -39.86
C GLY A 187 3.52 -12.44 -40.25
N ASN A 188 3.70 -12.73 -41.55
CA ASN A 188 3.64 -14.09 -42.11
C ASN A 188 4.81 -15.02 -41.72
N GLU A 189 5.76 -14.55 -40.93
CA GLU A 189 6.89 -15.33 -40.42
C GLU A 189 6.68 -15.73 -38.99
N ALA A 190 7.01 -16.97 -38.69
CA ALA A 190 6.80 -17.66 -37.41
C ALA A 190 7.01 -16.78 -36.17
N LYS A 191 5.98 -16.72 -35.30
CA LYS A 191 5.98 -16.13 -33.98
C LYS A 191 6.64 -14.77 -33.88
N THR A 192 5.84 -13.72 -34.08
CA THR A 192 6.28 -12.38 -33.68
C THR A 192 6.59 -12.41 -32.19
N GLU A 193 7.75 -11.91 -31.80
CA GLU A 193 8.12 -11.74 -30.37
C GLU A 193 7.22 -10.71 -29.64
N THR A 194 6.32 -10.07 -30.40
CA THR A 194 5.44 -9.03 -29.87
C THR A 194 4.20 -9.66 -29.23
N VAL A 195 4.00 -9.36 -27.95
CA VAL A 195 2.75 -9.65 -27.23
C VAL A 195 1.79 -8.48 -27.38
N LEU A 196 0.54 -8.76 -27.75
CA LEU A 196 -0.55 -7.77 -27.77
C LEU A 196 -1.23 -7.74 -26.41
N GLY A 197 -1.02 -6.68 -25.65
CA GLY A 197 -1.79 -6.41 -24.45
C GLY A 197 -3.16 -5.80 -24.78
N PHE A 198 -4.21 -6.22 -24.10
CA PHE A 198 -5.54 -5.65 -24.27
C PHE A 198 -6.33 -5.62 -22.96
N LYS A 199 -7.24 -4.67 -22.84
CA LYS A 199 -8.22 -4.61 -21.75
C LYS A 199 -9.46 -3.86 -22.21
N LEU A 200 -10.62 -4.48 -22.04
CA LEU A 200 -11.91 -3.79 -22.13
C LEU A 200 -12.12 -3.00 -20.83
N ILE A 201 -12.44 -1.75 -20.97
CA ILE A 201 -12.75 -0.86 -19.84
C ILE A 201 -14.26 -0.80 -19.74
N VAL A 202 -14.81 -1.45 -18.73
CA VAL A 202 -16.25 -1.63 -18.59
C VAL A 202 -16.73 -1.17 -17.20
N GLU A 203 -17.92 -0.63 -17.13
CA GLU A 203 -18.64 -0.33 -15.89
C GLU A 203 -20.08 -0.85 -15.98
N GLY A 204 -20.42 -1.86 -15.17
CA GLY A 204 -21.67 -2.59 -15.33
C GLY A 204 -21.73 -3.30 -16.69
N ASP A 205 -22.76 -2.97 -17.46
CA ASP A 205 -23.00 -3.52 -18.81
C ASP A 205 -22.53 -2.55 -19.92
N GLU A 206 -21.81 -1.50 -19.60
CA GLU A 206 -21.39 -0.45 -20.55
C GLU A 206 -19.89 -0.54 -20.84
N LEU A 207 -19.53 -0.54 -22.13
CA LEU A 207 -18.15 -0.43 -22.59
C LEU A 207 -17.75 1.04 -22.68
N LEU A 208 -16.81 1.46 -21.83
CA LEU A 208 -16.26 2.83 -21.84
C LEU A 208 -15.11 3.00 -22.84
N GLY A 209 -14.43 1.91 -23.19
CA GLY A 209 -13.32 1.93 -24.14
C GLY A 209 -12.52 0.65 -24.17
N VAL A 210 -11.49 0.64 -25.00
CA VAL A 210 -10.55 -0.47 -25.16
C VAL A 210 -9.13 0.04 -25.02
N SER A 211 -8.35 -0.55 -24.11
CA SER A 211 -6.93 -0.30 -24.01
C SER A 211 -6.16 -1.37 -24.76
N LEU A 212 -5.19 -0.94 -25.59
CA LEU A 212 -4.34 -1.81 -26.40
C LEU A 212 -2.86 -1.41 -26.22
N ALA A 213 -1.98 -2.41 -26.15
CA ALA A 213 -0.53 -2.19 -26.10
C ALA A 213 0.18 -3.22 -27.00
N ALA A 214 1.06 -2.76 -27.89
CA ALA A 214 1.85 -3.63 -28.75
C ALA A 214 3.29 -3.11 -28.93
N GLY A 215 4.26 -3.91 -28.55
CA GLY A 215 5.67 -3.50 -28.52
C GLY A 215 5.90 -2.32 -27.55
N ASN A 216 7.08 -1.70 -27.66
CA ASN A 216 7.47 -0.59 -26.78
C ASN A 216 6.95 0.79 -27.20
N LYS A 217 6.11 0.88 -28.24
CA LYS A 217 5.77 2.17 -28.86
C LYS A 217 4.28 2.48 -28.89
N HIS A 218 3.43 1.48 -28.80
CA HIS A 218 1.98 1.67 -28.94
C HIS A 218 1.30 1.24 -27.66
N CYS A 219 0.77 2.22 -26.95
CA CYS A 219 -0.15 1.98 -25.84
C CYS A 219 -1.22 3.08 -25.87
N ALA A 220 -2.46 2.69 -26.09
CA ALA A 220 -3.54 3.66 -26.26
C ALA A 220 -4.83 3.16 -25.60
N LEU A 221 -5.63 4.11 -25.12
CA LEU A 221 -7.03 3.95 -24.80
C LEU A 221 -7.87 4.48 -25.96
N ILE A 222 -8.68 3.63 -26.56
CA ILE A 222 -9.68 4.00 -27.55
C ILE A 222 -11.00 4.14 -26.80
N LYS A 223 -11.50 5.36 -26.68
CA LYS A 223 -12.71 5.68 -25.93
C LYS A 223 -13.94 5.33 -26.74
N CYS A 224 -14.91 4.66 -26.13
CA CYS A 224 -16.19 4.38 -26.77
C CYS A 224 -17.01 5.67 -26.87
N GLY A 225 -17.51 5.98 -28.05
CA GLY A 225 -18.33 7.17 -28.31
C GLY A 225 -18.35 7.60 -29.75
N GLY A 226 -19.34 8.36 -30.15
CA GLY A 226 -19.48 8.85 -31.52
C GLY A 226 -19.51 7.72 -32.56
N PHE A 227 -18.53 7.72 -33.50
CA PHE A 227 -18.36 6.68 -34.52
C PHE A 227 -17.65 5.42 -34.00
N LEU A 228 -16.96 5.50 -32.84
CA LEU A 228 -16.33 4.38 -32.15
C LEU A 228 -17.39 3.69 -31.24
N THR A 229 -18.39 3.09 -31.86
CA THR A 229 -19.46 2.40 -31.13
C THR A 229 -18.95 1.14 -30.43
N GLU A 230 -19.65 0.67 -29.41
CA GLU A 230 -19.34 -0.58 -28.72
C GLU A 230 -19.18 -1.75 -29.70
N GLU A 231 -20.15 -1.94 -30.61
CA GLU A 231 -20.11 -3.01 -31.62
C GLU A 231 -18.87 -2.93 -32.49
N TYR A 232 -18.54 -1.70 -32.98
CA TYR A 232 -17.34 -1.48 -33.79
C TYR A 232 -16.06 -1.85 -33.03
N LEU A 233 -15.92 -1.40 -31.79
CA LEU A 233 -14.74 -1.67 -30.97
C LEU A 233 -14.59 -3.15 -30.62
N LEU A 234 -15.69 -3.82 -30.27
CA LEU A 234 -15.67 -5.26 -29.97
C LEU A 234 -15.33 -6.09 -31.21
N ASP A 235 -15.84 -5.75 -32.39
CA ASP A 235 -15.48 -6.42 -33.63
C ASP A 235 -14.03 -6.19 -34.03
N ALA A 236 -13.52 -4.98 -33.85
CA ALA A 236 -12.11 -4.68 -34.05
C ALA A 236 -11.21 -5.53 -33.13
N VAL A 237 -11.54 -5.59 -31.82
CA VAL A 237 -10.81 -6.42 -30.84
C VAL A 237 -10.89 -7.91 -31.24
N ARG A 238 -12.07 -8.44 -31.54
CA ARG A 238 -12.22 -9.84 -32.00
C ARG A 238 -11.34 -10.15 -33.23
N SER A 239 -11.24 -9.19 -34.15
CA SER A 239 -10.33 -9.30 -35.30
C SER A 239 -8.86 -9.39 -34.89
N LEU A 240 -8.43 -8.54 -33.93
CA LEU A 240 -7.08 -8.57 -33.40
C LEU A 240 -6.76 -9.87 -32.64
N MET A 241 -7.76 -10.48 -31.96
CA MET A 241 -7.55 -11.75 -31.26
C MET A 241 -7.23 -12.92 -32.20
N ARG A 242 -7.55 -12.81 -33.49
CA ARG A 242 -7.22 -13.83 -34.51
C ARG A 242 -5.79 -13.72 -35.09
N LEU A 243 -5.06 -12.66 -34.73
CA LEU A 243 -3.67 -12.49 -35.19
C LEU A 243 -2.76 -13.59 -34.61
N PRO A 244 -1.66 -13.92 -35.28
CA PRO A 244 -0.76 -15.00 -34.81
C PRO A 244 0.06 -14.65 -33.56
N ALA A 245 0.23 -13.37 -33.23
CA ALA A 245 0.94 -12.94 -32.03
C ALA A 245 0.22 -13.43 -30.75
N ALA A 246 0.97 -13.64 -29.67
CA ALA A 246 0.40 -13.88 -28.36
C ALA A 246 -0.38 -12.64 -27.84
N LYS A 247 -1.47 -12.86 -27.14
CA LYS A 247 -2.28 -11.82 -26.52
C LYS A 247 -2.25 -11.98 -25.01
N ALA A 248 -2.21 -10.87 -24.29
CA ALA A 248 -2.21 -10.87 -22.84
C ALA A 248 -3.20 -9.85 -22.27
N THR A 249 -3.83 -10.22 -21.19
CA THR A 249 -4.73 -9.34 -20.43
C THR A 249 -4.62 -9.62 -18.93
N VAL A 250 -5.32 -8.84 -18.11
CA VAL A 250 -5.58 -9.11 -16.70
C VAL A 250 -7.09 -9.22 -16.52
N GLY A 251 -7.58 -10.33 -15.99
CA GLY A 251 -9.00 -10.60 -15.82
C GLY A 251 -9.69 -10.91 -17.15
N LEU A 252 -9.31 -12.03 -17.79
CA LEU A 252 -9.87 -12.45 -19.07
C LEU A 252 -11.36 -12.81 -18.94
N LYS A 253 -11.75 -13.51 -17.88
CA LYS A 253 -13.11 -14.04 -17.72
C LYS A 253 -14.18 -12.93 -17.82
N GLU A 254 -13.96 -11.82 -17.16
CA GLU A 254 -14.88 -10.68 -17.17
C GLU A 254 -15.03 -10.09 -18.57
N GLN A 255 -13.98 -10.11 -19.38
CA GLN A 255 -14.00 -9.56 -20.74
C GLN A 255 -14.74 -10.49 -21.74
N LEU A 256 -14.81 -11.79 -21.45
CA LEU A 256 -15.55 -12.75 -22.28
C LEU A 256 -17.06 -12.45 -22.34
N PHE A 257 -17.63 -11.78 -21.35
CA PHE A 257 -19.05 -11.36 -21.40
C PHE A 257 -19.34 -10.40 -22.56
N PHE A 258 -18.34 -9.63 -22.99
CA PHE A 258 -18.43 -8.72 -24.14
C PHE A 258 -17.88 -9.35 -25.43
N LEU A 259 -16.76 -10.07 -25.33
CA LEU A 259 -16.08 -10.64 -26.50
C LEU A 259 -16.67 -11.97 -26.97
N GLY A 260 -17.38 -12.69 -26.10
CA GLY A 260 -17.85 -14.05 -26.37
C GLY A 260 -16.69 -15.07 -26.41
N ASP A 261 -16.92 -16.21 -27.05
CA ASP A 261 -15.97 -17.32 -27.09
C ASP A 261 -14.71 -17.06 -27.92
N MET A 262 -14.64 -15.93 -28.62
CA MET A 262 -13.52 -15.54 -29.48
C MET A 262 -13.05 -16.67 -30.41
N GLU A 263 -13.97 -17.26 -31.18
CA GLU A 263 -13.67 -18.37 -32.09
C GLU A 263 -12.51 -18.05 -33.04
N GLY A 264 -11.56 -18.97 -33.12
CA GLY A 264 -10.35 -18.83 -33.92
C GLY A 264 -9.26 -17.97 -33.30
N ALA A 265 -9.43 -17.48 -32.07
CA ALA A 265 -8.36 -16.86 -31.31
C ALA A 265 -7.45 -17.93 -30.69
N ALA A 266 -6.17 -17.68 -30.71
CA ALA A 266 -5.16 -18.56 -30.13
C ALA A 266 -4.18 -17.74 -29.25
N ASP A 267 -3.50 -18.43 -28.35
CA ASP A 267 -2.44 -17.83 -27.50
C ASP A 267 -2.95 -16.60 -26.73
N ILE A 268 -4.10 -16.70 -26.06
CA ILE A 268 -4.60 -15.67 -25.15
C ILE A 268 -4.23 -16.06 -23.74
N TRP A 269 -3.58 -15.15 -23.03
CA TRP A 269 -3.04 -15.36 -21.69
C TRP A 269 -3.61 -14.37 -20.68
N ASP A 270 -3.82 -14.83 -19.44
CA ASP A 270 -4.20 -13.98 -18.31
C ASP A 270 -3.00 -13.81 -17.35
N ALA A 271 -2.45 -12.61 -17.29
CA ALA A 271 -1.31 -12.30 -16.45
C ALA A 271 -1.64 -12.39 -14.95
N GLY A 272 -2.90 -12.11 -14.56
CA GLY A 272 -3.36 -12.25 -13.18
C GLY A 272 -3.34 -13.71 -12.71
N ILE A 273 -3.83 -14.64 -13.54
CA ILE A 273 -3.81 -16.10 -13.25
C ILE A 273 -2.37 -16.60 -13.20
N ALA A 274 -1.52 -16.17 -14.12
CA ALA A 274 -0.10 -16.54 -14.09
C ALA A 274 0.59 -16.06 -12.79
N ALA A 275 0.33 -14.83 -12.37
CA ALA A 275 0.85 -14.28 -11.13
C ALA A 275 0.30 -15.00 -9.89
N TYR A 276 -0.99 -15.37 -9.90
CA TYR A 276 -1.61 -16.16 -8.83
C TYR A 276 -0.93 -17.54 -8.65
N LEU A 277 -0.68 -18.26 -9.74
CA LEU A 277 0.00 -19.54 -9.66
C LEU A 277 1.41 -19.44 -9.07
N LEU A 278 2.13 -18.36 -9.40
CA LEU A 278 3.48 -18.14 -8.89
C LEU A 278 3.52 -17.73 -7.42
N ASN A 279 2.50 -17.02 -6.94
CA ASN A 279 2.39 -16.62 -5.54
C ASN A 279 0.93 -16.54 -5.08
N PRO A 280 0.31 -17.65 -4.64
CA PRO A 280 -1.11 -17.71 -4.28
C PRO A 280 -1.45 -17.07 -2.93
N LEU A 281 -0.48 -16.47 -2.23
CA LEU A 281 -0.67 -15.89 -0.89
C LEU A 281 -0.96 -14.38 -0.90
N LYS A 282 -1.08 -13.77 -2.08
CA LYS A 282 -1.43 -12.36 -2.21
C LYS A 282 -2.94 -12.15 -2.20
N ASP A 283 -3.36 -10.99 -1.72
CA ASP A 283 -4.77 -10.59 -1.71
C ASP A 283 -5.26 -10.15 -3.09
N THR A 284 -4.38 -9.59 -3.94
CA THR A 284 -4.70 -9.05 -5.26
C THR A 284 -3.62 -9.41 -6.29
N TYR A 285 -4.03 -9.44 -7.55
CA TYR A 285 -3.19 -9.69 -8.74
C TYR A 285 -3.53 -8.68 -9.83
N ASP A 286 -3.68 -7.42 -9.43
CA ASP A 286 -3.95 -6.32 -10.35
C ASP A 286 -2.68 -5.89 -11.10
N TYR A 287 -2.85 -5.00 -12.08
CA TYR A 287 -1.74 -4.55 -12.92
C TYR A 287 -0.56 -3.95 -12.12
N ASP A 288 -0.84 -3.23 -11.03
CA ASP A 288 0.22 -2.62 -10.19
C ASP A 288 1.02 -3.68 -9.41
N ASP A 289 0.37 -4.73 -8.92
CA ASP A 289 1.05 -5.86 -8.30
C ASP A 289 1.93 -6.61 -9.31
N ILE A 290 1.41 -6.87 -10.52
CA ILE A 290 2.12 -7.58 -11.58
C ILE A 290 3.31 -6.74 -12.07
N ALA A 291 3.14 -5.45 -12.30
CA ALA A 291 4.20 -4.53 -12.71
C ALA A 291 5.35 -4.53 -11.70
N LYS A 292 5.03 -4.43 -10.41
CA LYS A 292 6.00 -4.44 -9.32
C LYS A 292 6.79 -5.75 -9.26
N ASP A 293 6.10 -6.90 -9.26
CA ASP A 293 6.71 -8.19 -8.95
C ASP A 293 7.46 -8.82 -10.14
N TYR A 294 6.99 -8.53 -11.36
CA TYR A 294 7.49 -9.20 -12.56
C TYR A 294 8.16 -8.27 -13.57
N MET A 295 7.90 -6.97 -13.52
CA MET A 295 8.57 -5.99 -14.38
C MET A 295 9.54 -5.09 -13.61
N GLY A 296 9.47 -5.07 -12.27
CA GLY A 296 10.26 -4.17 -11.44
C GLY A 296 9.82 -2.71 -11.53
N LEU A 297 8.63 -2.45 -12.09
CA LEU A 297 8.06 -1.12 -12.24
C LEU A 297 7.10 -0.82 -11.09
N LEU A 298 7.20 0.39 -10.55
CA LEU A 298 6.22 0.90 -9.60
C LEU A 298 5.25 1.79 -10.38
N VAL A 299 4.04 1.31 -10.56
CA VAL A 299 2.96 2.05 -11.20
C VAL A 299 1.89 2.37 -10.16
N PRO A 300 1.19 3.52 -10.28
CA PRO A 300 0.14 3.89 -9.34
C PRO A 300 -1.00 2.86 -9.36
N ALA A 301 -1.51 2.49 -8.19
CA ALA A 301 -2.70 1.65 -8.08
C ALA A 301 -3.96 2.41 -8.48
N ARG A 302 -5.07 1.69 -8.71
CA ARG A 302 -6.38 2.31 -9.01
C ARG A 302 -6.76 3.38 -7.98
N THR A 303 -6.53 3.11 -6.69
CA THR A 303 -6.87 4.05 -5.60
C THR A 303 -6.05 5.31 -5.62
N ASP A 304 -4.82 5.26 -6.14
CA ASP A 304 -3.93 6.42 -6.24
C ASP A 304 -4.34 7.33 -7.40
N LEU A 305 -4.82 6.73 -8.52
CA LEU A 305 -5.25 7.46 -9.72
C LEU A 305 -6.71 7.93 -9.61
N LEU A 306 -7.61 7.02 -9.32
CA LEU A 306 -9.06 7.27 -9.42
C LEU A 306 -9.75 7.48 -8.07
N GLU A 307 -9.05 7.31 -6.94
CA GLU A 307 -9.62 7.41 -5.59
C GLU A 307 -10.90 6.54 -5.45
N LYS A 308 -12.04 7.18 -5.13
CA LYS A 308 -13.36 6.52 -5.02
C LYS A 308 -14.28 6.77 -6.22
N PHE A 309 -13.75 7.34 -7.30
CA PHE A 309 -14.55 7.59 -8.50
C PHE A 309 -14.94 6.28 -9.17
N SER A 310 -16.15 6.24 -9.75
CA SER A 310 -16.52 5.24 -10.75
C SER A 310 -15.73 5.47 -12.04
N LEU A 311 -15.63 4.46 -12.91
CA LEU A 311 -14.86 4.60 -14.14
C LEU A 311 -15.46 5.64 -15.09
N ALA A 312 -16.80 5.65 -15.25
CA ALA A 312 -17.50 6.63 -16.07
C ALA A 312 -17.25 8.07 -15.57
N ARG A 313 -17.36 8.27 -14.26
CA ARG A 313 -17.09 9.59 -13.69
C ARG A 313 -15.62 10.00 -13.80
N ALA A 314 -14.69 9.05 -13.63
CA ALA A 314 -13.26 9.34 -13.79
C ALA A 314 -12.91 9.70 -15.25
N ALA A 315 -13.55 9.07 -16.22
CA ALA A 315 -13.39 9.40 -17.64
C ALA A 315 -13.81 10.83 -17.99
N GLU A 316 -14.69 11.47 -17.20
CA GLU A 316 -15.13 12.85 -17.38
C GLU A 316 -14.36 13.87 -16.55
N GLU A 317 -14.03 13.53 -15.28
CA GLU A 317 -13.50 14.49 -14.31
C GLU A 317 -11.99 14.35 -14.09
N LYS A 318 -11.36 13.20 -14.47
CA LYS A 318 -9.95 12.85 -14.25
C LYS A 318 -9.36 12.16 -15.49
N GLU A 319 -9.47 12.79 -16.64
CA GLU A 319 -9.14 12.18 -17.94
C GLU A 319 -7.70 11.65 -18.00
N GLU A 320 -6.70 12.39 -17.50
CA GLU A 320 -5.30 11.97 -17.51
C GLU A 320 -5.05 10.77 -16.62
N GLU A 321 -5.60 10.76 -15.40
CA GLU A 321 -5.48 9.65 -14.46
C GLU A 321 -6.26 8.43 -14.95
N PHE A 322 -7.41 8.63 -15.58
CA PHE A 322 -8.20 7.58 -16.19
C PHE A 322 -7.47 6.94 -17.38
N LEU A 323 -6.86 7.75 -18.27
CA LEU A 323 -6.03 7.27 -19.35
C LEU A 323 -4.87 6.39 -18.82
N LYS A 324 -4.15 6.86 -17.81
CA LYS A 324 -3.06 6.09 -17.18
C LYS A 324 -3.56 4.76 -16.62
N TYR A 325 -4.65 4.81 -15.84
CA TYR A 325 -5.27 3.61 -15.27
C TYR A 325 -5.61 2.57 -16.34
N CYS A 326 -6.30 2.97 -17.41
CA CYS A 326 -6.71 2.09 -18.49
C CYS A 326 -5.51 1.52 -19.27
N CYS A 327 -4.54 2.35 -19.60
CA CYS A 327 -3.36 1.94 -20.37
C CYS A 327 -2.44 1.01 -19.59
N TYR A 328 -2.33 1.16 -18.27
CA TYR A 328 -1.49 0.26 -17.47
C TYR A 328 -1.92 -1.20 -17.56
N PHE A 329 -3.21 -1.52 -17.67
CA PHE A 329 -3.65 -2.91 -17.83
C PHE A 329 -3.04 -3.59 -19.08
N ALA A 330 -3.20 -2.97 -20.24
CA ALA A 330 -2.70 -3.52 -21.49
C ALA A 330 -1.16 -3.52 -21.52
N PHE A 331 -0.54 -2.43 -21.06
CA PHE A 331 0.91 -2.28 -21.00
C PHE A 331 1.56 -3.34 -20.10
N VAL A 332 1.05 -3.51 -18.90
CA VAL A 332 1.60 -4.48 -17.93
C VAL A 332 1.32 -5.90 -18.38
N ALA A 333 0.13 -6.20 -18.90
CA ALA A 333 -0.17 -7.52 -19.42
C ALA A 333 0.79 -7.93 -20.54
N ALA A 334 1.04 -7.04 -21.53
CA ALA A 334 1.99 -7.31 -22.59
C ALA A 334 3.44 -7.45 -22.08
N GLY A 335 3.88 -6.52 -21.23
CA GLY A 335 5.26 -6.42 -20.77
C GLY A 335 5.69 -7.48 -19.76
N SER A 336 4.73 -8.07 -19.01
CA SER A 336 5.03 -9.07 -17.98
C SER A 336 5.03 -10.52 -18.46
N MET A 337 4.36 -10.83 -19.59
CA MET A 337 4.09 -12.22 -19.97
C MET A 337 5.34 -13.08 -20.21
N ASP A 338 6.38 -12.53 -20.82
CA ASP A 338 7.62 -13.29 -21.04
C ASP A 338 8.26 -13.70 -19.71
N VAL A 339 8.30 -12.80 -18.75
CA VAL A 339 8.84 -13.06 -17.41
C VAL A 339 7.95 -14.05 -16.65
N LEU A 340 6.63 -13.87 -16.69
CA LEU A 340 5.67 -14.76 -16.07
C LEU A 340 5.79 -16.19 -16.63
N MET A 341 5.83 -16.32 -17.96
CA MET A 341 5.97 -17.64 -18.61
C MET A 341 7.32 -18.29 -18.33
N ALA A 342 8.41 -17.52 -18.26
CA ALA A 342 9.71 -18.04 -17.85
C ALA A 342 9.68 -18.60 -16.43
N LYS A 343 9.10 -17.86 -15.49
CA LYS A 343 8.95 -18.29 -14.08
C LYS A 343 8.00 -19.48 -13.91
N LEU A 344 6.91 -19.55 -14.67
CA LEU A 344 6.02 -20.71 -14.68
C LEU A 344 6.74 -21.97 -15.18
N ARG A 345 7.59 -21.86 -16.22
CA ARG A 345 8.44 -22.98 -16.69
C ARG A 345 9.46 -23.38 -15.64
N GLU A 346 10.15 -22.43 -15.02
CA GLU A 346 11.13 -22.68 -13.95
C GLU A 346 10.51 -23.41 -12.76
N SER A 347 9.28 -23.07 -12.39
CA SER A 347 8.52 -23.72 -11.31
C SER A 347 7.78 -24.99 -11.74
N GLY A 348 7.80 -25.35 -13.03
CA GLY A 348 7.08 -26.52 -13.58
C GLY A 348 5.56 -26.36 -13.63
N MET A 349 5.05 -25.13 -13.55
CA MET A 349 3.60 -24.83 -13.55
C MET A 349 3.07 -24.35 -14.91
N ASP A 350 3.91 -24.22 -15.92
CA ASP A 350 3.52 -23.80 -17.27
C ASP A 350 2.47 -24.72 -17.88
N LYS A 351 2.62 -26.03 -17.69
CA LYS A 351 1.64 -27.01 -18.16
C LYS A 351 0.29 -26.84 -17.44
N LEU A 352 0.29 -26.68 -16.13
CA LEU A 352 -0.92 -26.41 -15.35
C LEU A 352 -1.62 -25.16 -15.87
N TYR A 353 -0.88 -24.06 -16.03
CA TYR A 353 -1.40 -22.80 -16.55
C TYR A 353 -2.06 -22.98 -17.92
N LEU A 354 -1.34 -23.56 -18.89
CA LEU A 354 -1.80 -23.65 -20.28
C LEU A 354 -2.91 -24.69 -20.51
N THR A 355 -2.91 -25.81 -19.77
CA THR A 355 -3.81 -26.94 -20.05
C THR A 355 -4.97 -27.08 -19.06
N VAL A 356 -4.93 -26.39 -17.95
CA VAL A 356 -5.99 -26.41 -16.92
C VAL A 356 -6.53 -25.02 -16.66
N GLU A 357 -5.72 -24.09 -16.17
CA GLU A 357 -6.20 -22.78 -15.70
C GLU A 357 -6.77 -21.93 -16.84
N MET A 358 -6.07 -21.83 -17.95
CA MET A 358 -6.59 -21.03 -19.08
C MET A 358 -7.85 -21.61 -19.72
N PRO A 359 -7.98 -22.93 -19.99
CA PRO A 359 -9.26 -23.53 -20.40
C PRO A 359 -10.38 -23.38 -19.36
N LEU A 360 -10.04 -23.41 -18.05
CA LEU A 360 -11.01 -23.24 -16.98
C LEU A 360 -11.67 -21.86 -17.00
N VAL A 361 -10.98 -20.82 -17.45
CA VAL A 361 -11.55 -19.47 -17.63
C VAL A 361 -12.81 -19.51 -18.49
N TYR A 362 -12.75 -20.20 -19.61
CA TYR A 362 -13.90 -20.34 -20.53
C TYR A 362 -15.02 -21.20 -19.92
N SER A 363 -14.66 -22.28 -19.23
CA SER A 363 -15.66 -23.11 -18.54
C SER A 363 -16.41 -22.32 -17.46
N LEU A 364 -15.70 -21.53 -16.67
CA LEU A 364 -16.30 -20.66 -15.65
C LEU A 364 -17.16 -19.55 -16.27
N TYR A 365 -16.70 -18.94 -17.37
CA TYR A 365 -17.48 -17.97 -18.12
C TYR A 365 -18.80 -18.57 -18.61
N HIS A 366 -18.77 -19.76 -19.21
CA HIS A 366 -20.00 -20.43 -19.67
C HIS A 366 -20.94 -20.77 -18.51
N MET A 367 -20.41 -21.25 -17.39
CA MET A 367 -21.23 -21.52 -16.20
C MET A 367 -21.89 -20.25 -15.66
N GLU A 368 -21.18 -19.15 -15.61
CA GLU A 368 -21.71 -17.86 -15.14
C GLU A 368 -22.77 -17.30 -16.12
N ARG A 369 -22.54 -17.43 -17.43
CA ARG A 369 -23.48 -17.02 -18.46
C ARG A 369 -24.79 -17.81 -18.43
N GLU A 370 -24.71 -19.13 -18.25
CA GLU A 370 -25.89 -19.99 -18.08
C GLU A 370 -26.61 -19.70 -16.76
N GLY A 371 -25.88 -19.36 -15.72
CA GLY A 371 -26.38 -19.15 -14.38
C GLY A 371 -26.85 -20.44 -13.69
N ILE A 372 -27.46 -20.28 -12.53
CA ILE A 372 -28.04 -21.39 -11.75
C ILE A 372 -29.51 -21.09 -11.44
N ARG A 373 -30.34 -22.11 -11.51
CA ARG A 373 -31.73 -22.01 -11.08
C ARG A 373 -31.82 -21.98 -9.56
N LEU A 374 -32.38 -20.90 -9.03
CA LEU A 374 -32.64 -20.74 -7.61
C LEU A 374 -34.11 -21.01 -7.28
N ASP A 375 -34.34 -21.89 -6.31
CA ASP A 375 -35.68 -22.06 -5.73
C ASP A 375 -35.90 -21.00 -4.65
N ARG A 376 -36.67 -19.96 -4.98
CA ARG A 376 -36.92 -18.83 -4.08
C ARG A 376 -37.74 -19.20 -2.86
N GLU A 377 -38.65 -20.15 -3.00
CA GLU A 377 -39.50 -20.55 -1.87
C GLU A 377 -38.73 -21.37 -0.88
N ALA A 378 -37.92 -22.35 -1.34
CA ALA A 378 -37.03 -23.11 -0.50
C ALA A 378 -36.01 -22.19 0.23
N LEU A 379 -35.50 -21.12 -0.43
CA LEU A 379 -34.57 -20.17 0.20
C LEU A 379 -35.26 -19.30 1.28
N LYS A 380 -36.55 -19.00 1.14
CA LYS A 380 -37.30 -18.25 2.15
C LYS A 380 -37.65 -19.09 3.39
N GLU A 381 -37.81 -20.41 3.20
CA GLU A 381 -38.11 -21.34 4.29
C GLU A 381 -36.86 -21.70 5.11
N TYR A 382 -35.66 -21.57 4.53
CA TYR A 382 -34.37 -21.79 5.18
C TYR A 382 -33.96 -20.57 6.01
#